data_d210b69360c58943b59882f0d2e397df
#
_entry.id   d210b69360c58943b59882f0d2e397df
#
_cell.length_a   1.000
_cell.length_b   1.000
_cell.length_c   1.000
_cell.angle_alpha   90.00
_cell.angle_beta   90.00
_cell.angle_gamma   90.00
#
_symmetry.space_group_name_H-M   'P 1'
#
loop_
_entity.id
_entity.type
_entity.pdbx_description
1 polymer ?
#
loop_
_entity_poly.entity_id
_entity_poly.type
_entity_poly.pdbx_seq_one_letter_code
_entity_poly.pdbx_strand_id
1 'polypeptide(L)'
;VERRWTAVEGSSMYLRVGESYTLRELLEGLLLASGNDAALAIAGSLGGSEFIERMNRKAEELGLTASHFENPHGLDAEGHRASAHDLALIMAAALQNSVLAEILSMRSSCIHGVTYVNHNKLLWNCPGVNGGKTGYTKAAGRCLVTSCERGGVQLICVTLSDPNDWKDHAALYDWAFETYAEFSLPE
;
A
#
# COMPACT_ATOMS: atom_id res chain seq x y z
N VAL A 1 21.46 -7.71 -1.23
CA VAL A 1 20.54 -8.38 -0.29
C VAL A 1 21.33 -9.10 0.79
N GLU A 2 21.02 -8.84 2.05
CA GLU A 2 21.61 -9.50 3.20
C GLU A 2 20.70 -10.64 3.70
N ARG A 3 21.31 -11.66 4.32
CA ARG A 3 20.57 -12.83 4.87
C ARG A 3 19.45 -12.44 5.85
N ARG A 4 19.65 -11.42 6.68
CA ARG A 4 18.66 -10.97 7.68
C ARG A 4 17.39 -10.40 7.07
N TRP A 5 17.39 -10.01 5.78
CA TRP A 5 16.20 -9.48 5.10
C TRP A 5 15.35 -10.58 4.44
N THR A 6 15.89 -11.79 4.29
CA THR A 6 15.22 -12.92 3.61
C THR A 6 14.52 -13.88 4.56
N ALA A 7 14.70 -13.73 5.87
CA ALA A 7 14.17 -14.64 6.88
C ALA A 7 12.92 -14.03 7.58
N VAL A 8 11.93 -13.59 6.81
CA VAL A 8 10.69 -13.03 7.33
C VAL A 8 9.51 -13.88 6.84
N GLU A 9 8.51 -14.05 7.71
CA GLU A 9 7.30 -14.79 7.38
C GLU A 9 6.34 -13.97 6.50
N GLY A 10 5.34 -14.65 5.94
CA GLY A 10 4.28 -14.04 5.16
C GLY A 10 4.63 -13.87 3.68
N SER A 11 4.08 -12.84 3.04
CA SER A 11 4.31 -12.57 1.62
C SER A 11 5.75 -12.14 1.36
N SER A 12 6.32 -12.65 0.26
CA SER A 12 7.72 -12.42 -0.09
C SER A 12 7.87 -12.24 -1.60
N MET A 13 8.83 -11.43 -2.03
CA MET A 13 9.30 -11.44 -3.40
C MET A 13 10.46 -12.45 -3.60
N TYR A 14 10.82 -13.19 -2.56
CA TYR A 14 11.85 -14.24 -2.56
C TYR A 14 13.24 -13.69 -2.91
N LEU A 15 13.65 -12.62 -2.26
CA LEU A 15 14.99 -12.05 -2.40
C LEU A 15 16.07 -13.08 -2.09
N ARG A 16 17.12 -13.11 -2.91
CA ARG A 16 18.25 -14.02 -2.73
C ARG A 16 19.46 -13.29 -2.17
N VAL A 17 20.08 -13.88 -1.17
CA VAL A 17 21.29 -13.34 -0.54
C VAL A 17 22.40 -13.15 -1.59
N GLY A 18 23.00 -11.96 -1.58
CA GLY A 18 24.06 -11.58 -2.51
C GLY A 18 23.58 -10.97 -3.84
N GLU A 19 22.28 -11.06 -4.17
CA GLU A 19 21.72 -10.35 -5.32
C GLU A 19 21.57 -8.85 -5.04
N SER A 20 21.60 -8.06 -6.11
CA SER A 20 21.40 -6.62 -6.06
C SER A 20 20.08 -6.26 -6.73
N TYR A 21 19.31 -5.38 -6.09
CA TYR A 21 18.06 -4.82 -6.59
C TYR A 21 18.10 -3.32 -6.48
N THR A 22 17.52 -2.63 -7.44
CA THR A 22 17.30 -1.19 -7.35
C THR A 22 16.19 -0.90 -6.32
N LEU A 23 16.15 0.32 -5.80
CA LEU A 23 15.05 0.75 -4.91
C LEU A 23 13.69 0.60 -5.60
N ARG A 24 13.60 0.90 -6.91
CA ARG A 24 12.38 0.75 -7.69
C ARG A 24 11.91 -0.71 -7.73
N GLU A 25 12.77 -1.67 -8.01
CA GLU A 25 12.45 -3.10 -8.02
C GLU A 25 11.97 -3.59 -6.64
N LEU A 26 12.60 -3.12 -5.56
CA LEU A 26 12.15 -3.42 -4.20
C LEU A 26 10.78 -2.81 -3.90
N LEU A 27 10.51 -1.58 -4.35
CA LEU A 27 9.19 -0.94 -4.21
C LEU A 27 8.11 -1.68 -5.02
N GLU A 28 8.41 -2.13 -6.22
CA GLU A 28 7.50 -2.93 -7.03
C GLU A 28 7.20 -4.27 -6.33
N GLY A 29 8.21 -5.00 -5.83
CA GLY A 29 8.00 -6.21 -5.04
C GLY A 29 7.20 -5.99 -3.76
N LEU A 30 7.46 -4.88 -3.06
CA LEU A 30 6.73 -4.49 -1.85
C LEU A 30 5.26 -4.16 -2.14
N LEU A 31 4.99 -3.34 -3.16
CA LEU A 31 3.64 -2.81 -3.39
C LEU A 31 2.75 -3.78 -4.17
N LEU A 32 3.28 -4.54 -5.11
CA LEU A 32 2.53 -5.51 -5.90
C LEU A 32 2.32 -6.83 -5.14
N ALA A 33 3.42 -7.48 -4.77
CA ALA A 33 3.42 -8.80 -4.13
C ALA A 33 3.37 -8.74 -2.59
N SER A 34 3.35 -7.54 -2.01
CA SER A 34 3.37 -7.35 -0.55
C SER A 34 4.62 -7.97 0.12
N GLY A 35 5.79 -7.92 -0.55
CA GLY A 35 7.02 -8.58 -0.11
C GLY A 35 7.55 -8.02 1.22
N ASN A 36 7.47 -8.79 2.29
CA ASN A 36 8.00 -8.42 3.60
C ASN A 36 9.53 -8.35 3.58
N ASP A 37 10.17 -9.21 2.81
CA ASP A 37 11.61 -9.19 2.56
C ASP A 37 12.06 -7.92 1.82
N ALA A 38 11.26 -7.43 0.86
CA ALA A 38 11.50 -6.17 0.19
C ALA A 38 11.39 -4.99 1.17
N ALA A 39 10.39 -4.99 2.07
CA ALA A 39 10.26 -3.97 3.12
C ALA A 39 11.50 -3.94 4.03
N LEU A 40 12.00 -5.12 4.46
CA LEU A 40 13.21 -5.23 5.27
C LEU A 40 14.46 -4.78 4.52
N ALA A 41 14.58 -5.10 3.22
CA ALA A 41 15.70 -4.68 2.40
C ALA A 41 15.73 -3.15 2.22
N ILE A 42 14.58 -2.52 1.98
CA ILE A 42 14.44 -1.06 1.90
C ILE A 42 14.84 -0.42 3.25
N ALA A 43 14.24 -0.88 4.35
CA ALA A 43 14.52 -0.35 5.67
C ALA A 43 16.00 -0.51 6.04
N GLY A 44 16.57 -1.70 5.81
CA GLY A 44 17.97 -1.99 6.10
C GLY A 44 18.95 -1.16 5.29
N SER A 45 18.61 -0.87 4.02
CA SER A 45 19.47 -0.07 3.13
C SER A 45 19.38 1.45 3.38
N LEU A 46 18.24 1.94 3.89
CA LEU A 46 17.98 3.38 4.01
C LEU A 46 18.04 3.93 5.44
N GLY A 47 18.39 3.14 6.42
CA GLY A 47 18.48 3.64 7.79
C GLY A 47 18.60 2.57 8.87
N GLY A 48 18.41 1.31 8.52
CA GLY A 48 18.52 0.23 9.50
C GLY A 48 17.56 0.42 10.68
N SER A 49 18.10 0.48 11.91
CA SER A 49 17.30 0.66 13.13
C SER A 49 16.56 1.99 13.21
N GLU A 50 17.06 3.05 12.56
CA GLU A 50 16.43 4.37 12.56
C GLU A 50 15.25 4.48 11.56
N PHE A 51 15.07 3.47 10.71
CA PHE A 51 14.05 3.53 9.66
C PHE A 51 12.64 3.61 10.25
N ILE A 52 12.35 2.89 11.32
CA ILE A 52 11.05 2.92 12.00
C ILE A 52 10.78 4.29 12.62
N GLU A 53 11.77 4.91 13.24
CA GLU A 53 11.65 6.28 13.75
C GLU A 53 11.35 7.26 12.62
N ARG A 54 11.98 7.09 11.45
CA ARG A 54 11.68 7.90 10.25
C ARG A 54 10.28 7.68 9.74
N MET A 55 9.75 6.43 9.77
CA MET A 55 8.36 6.14 9.43
C MET A 55 7.40 6.88 10.37
N ASN A 56 7.61 6.80 11.69
CA ASN A 56 6.77 7.47 12.68
C ASN A 56 6.87 9.00 12.57
N ARG A 57 8.06 9.55 12.36
CA ARG A 57 8.23 10.99 12.08
C ARG A 57 7.46 11.42 10.84
N LYS A 58 7.50 10.59 9.77
CA LYS A 58 6.72 10.86 8.56
C LYS A 58 5.22 10.80 8.80
N ALA A 59 4.77 9.91 9.69
CA ALA A 59 3.39 9.85 10.14
C ALA A 59 2.97 11.15 10.84
N GLU A 60 3.79 11.68 11.73
CA GLU A 60 3.57 12.97 12.41
C GLU A 60 3.50 14.13 11.40
N GLU A 61 4.43 14.19 10.44
CA GLU A 61 4.45 15.20 9.37
C GLU A 61 3.19 15.17 8.50
N LEU A 62 2.59 13.99 8.32
CA LEU A 62 1.33 13.81 7.58
C LEU A 62 0.09 14.04 8.46
N GLY A 63 0.25 14.33 9.75
CA GLY A 63 -0.84 14.54 10.68
C GLY A 63 -1.58 13.27 11.10
N LEU A 64 -0.92 12.11 11.05
CA LEU A 64 -1.53 10.85 11.46
C LEU A 64 -1.61 10.78 12.99
N THR A 65 -2.82 10.85 13.53
CA THR A 65 -3.03 10.96 14.98
C THR A 65 -3.33 9.63 15.68
N ALA A 66 -3.67 8.60 14.91
CA ALA A 66 -4.10 7.29 15.42
C ALA A 66 -3.24 6.13 14.91
N SER A 67 -2.11 6.42 14.24
CA SER A 67 -1.21 5.42 13.68
C SER A 67 0.14 5.41 14.38
N HIS A 68 0.72 4.22 14.49
CA HIS A 68 2.09 4.02 14.98
C HIS A 68 2.68 2.76 14.36
N PHE A 69 3.94 2.84 13.94
CA PHE A 69 4.63 1.78 13.23
C PHE A 69 5.77 1.19 14.08
N GLU A 70 5.81 -0.13 14.20
CA GLU A 70 6.84 -0.89 14.93
C GLU A 70 7.77 -1.66 13.99
N ASN A 71 7.35 -1.86 12.73
CA ASN A 71 8.13 -2.57 11.72
C ASN A 71 7.79 -2.05 10.31
N PRO A 72 8.63 -2.33 9.29
CA PRO A 72 8.41 -1.80 7.94
C PRO A 72 7.45 -2.64 7.09
N HIS A 73 7.05 -3.83 7.53
CA HIS A 73 6.30 -4.81 6.72
C HIS A 73 4.85 -5.01 7.16
N GLY A 74 4.43 -4.49 8.32
CA GLY A 74 3.04 -4.54 8.76
C GLY A 74 2.60 -5.84 9.41
N LEU A 75 3.50 -6.74 9.79
CA LEU A 75 3.15 -7.88 10.64
C LEU A 75 2.82 -7.42 12.06
N ASP A 76 2.00 -8.22 12.76
CA ASP A 76 1.52 -7.91 14.10
C ASP A 76 2.68 -7.62 15.06
N ALA A 77 2.61 -6.51 15.77
CA ALA A 77 3.51 -6.13 16.84
C ALA A 77 2.77 -5.28 17.87
N GLU A 78 3.18 -5.34 19.13
CA GLU A 78 2.59 -4.50 20.16
C GLU A 78 2.76 -3.02 19.82
N GLY A 79 1.68 -2.25 19.85
CA GLY A 79 1.70 -0.85 19.46
C GLY A 79 1.52 -0.56 17.95
N HIS A 80 1.71 -1.54 17.06
CA HIS A 80 1.55 -1.36 15.62
C HIS A 80 0.08 -1.20 15.26
N ARG A 81 -0.31 0.00 14.82
CA ARG A 81 -1.72 0.33 14.53
C ARG A 81 -1.86 1.43 13.48
N ALA A 82 -3.01 1.45 12.83
CA ALA A 82 -3.44 2.54 11.97
C ALA A 82 -4.97 2.68 11.98
N SER A 83 -5.46 3.90 11.76
CA SER A 83 -6.88 4.14 11.49
C SER A 83 -7.16 4.18 9.99
N ALA A 84 -8.44 3.98 9.61
CA ALA A 84 -8.86 4.11 8.22
C ALA A 84 -8.60 5.52 7.68
N HIS A 85 -8.84 6.55 8.47
CA HIS A 85 -8.54 7.93 8.12
C HIS A 85 -7.04 8.15 7.84
N ASP A 86 -6.18 7.67 8.73
CA ASP A 86 -4.73 7.85 8.56
C ASP A 86 -4.20 7.07 7.34
N LEU A 87 -4.74 5.88 7.07
CA LEU A 87 -4.40 5.14 5.84
C LEU A 87 -4.83 5.87 4.56
N ALA A 88 -5.96 6.58 4.61
CA ALA A 88 -6.39 7.44 3.50
C ALA A 88 -5.41 8.60 3.28
N LEU A 89 -4.92 9.24 4.35
CA LEU A 89 -3.89 10.29 4.26
C LEU A 89 -2.57 9.76 3.72
N ILE A 90 -2.14 8.56 4.14
CA ILE A 90 -0.94 7.91 3.59
C ILE A 90 -1.11 7.66 2.08
N MET A 91 -2.27 7.14 1.66
CA MET A 91 -2.54 6.90 0.24
C MET A 91 -2.55 8.21 -0.55
N ALA A 92 -3.19 9.27 -0.03
CA ALA A 92 -3.20 10.58 -0.66
C ALA A 92 -1.78 11.13 -0.84
N ALA A 93 -0.93 11.01 0.18
CA ALA A 93 0.48 11.43 0.10
C ALA A 93 1.28 10.57 -0.89
N ALA A 94 1.04 9.26 -0.94
CA ALA A 94 1.71 8.37 -1.88
C ALA A 94 1.37 8.70 -3.34
N LEU A 95 0.11 9.06 -3.63
CA LEU A 95 -0.34 9.45 -4.96
C LEU A 95 0.26 10.78 -5.45
N GLN A 96 0.74 11.65 -4.56
CA GLN A 96 1.47 12.88 -4.94
C GLN A 96 2.90 12.57 -5.45
N ASN A 97 3.43 11.39 -5.17
CA ASN A 97 4.71 10.96 -5.71
C ASN A 97 4.48 10.15 -6.99
N SER A 98 4.94 10.68 -8.13
CA SER A 98 4.69 10.08 -9.44
C SER A 98 5.20 8.64 -9.58
N VAL A 99 6.34 8.32 -8.92
CA VAL A 99 6.89 6.95 -8.94
C VAL A 99 6.00 5.99 -8.14
N LEU A 100 5.54 6.41 -6.96
CA LEU A 100 4.64 5.58 -6.15
C LEU A 100 3.27 5.43 -6.81
N ALA A 101 2.70 6.50 -7.38
CA ALA A 101 1.44 6.45 -8.11
C ALA A 101 1.52 5.48 -9.30
N GLU A 102 2.60 5.54 -10.07
CA GLU A 102 2.86 4.60 -11.16
C GLU A 102 2.89 3.16 -10.65
N ILE A 103 3.71 2.84 -9.62
CA ILE A 103 3.84 1.47 -9.11
C ILE A 103 2.52 0.97 -8.52
N LEU A 104 1.79 1.79 -7.77
CA LEU A 104 0.49 1.43 -7.19
C LEU A 104 -0.56 1.07 -8.25
N SER A 105 -0.48 1.66 -9.45
CA SER A 105 -1.37 1.40 -10.57
C SER A 105 -0.96 0.18 -11.42
N MET A 106 0.25 -0.32 -11.27
CA MET A 106 0.75 -1.47 -12.03
C MET A 106 -0.05 -2.74 -11.71
N ARG A 107 -0.47 -3.47 -12.72
CA ARG A 107 -1.09 -4.79 -12.59
C ARG A 107 -0.06 -5.89 -12.34
N SER A 108 1.11 -5.77 -12.94
CA SER A 108 2.24 -6.68 -12.74
C SER A 108 3.56 -6.01 -13.11
N SER A 109 4.67 -6.57 -12.62
CA SER A 109 6.03 -6.21 -13.01
C SER A 109 6.88 -7.47 -13.17
N CYS A 110 7.86 -7.44 -14.07
CA CYS A 110 8.83 -8.51 -14.25
C CYS A 110 10.20 -8.05 -13.75
N ILE A 111 10.66 -8.64 -12.66
CA ILE A 111 11.94 -8.30 -12.01
C ILE A 111 12.83 -9.55 -12.06
N HIS A 112 14.01 -9.45 -12.64
CA HIS A 112 14.97 -10.57 -12.80
C HIS A 112 14.33 -11.85 -13.37
N GLY A 113 13.38 -11.70 -14.32
CA GLY A 113 12.69 -12.83 -14.96
C GLY A 113 11.54 -13.43 -14.15
N VAL A 114 11.22 -12.88 -12.97
CA VAL A 114 10.07 -13.26 -12.13
C VAL A 114 8.96 -12.25 -12.28
N THR A 115 7.75 -12.71 -12.58
CA THR A 115 6.56 -11.83 -12.67
C THR A 115 5.86 -11.72 -11.32
N TYR A 116 5.75 -10.50 -10.80
CA TYR A 116 4.99 -10.16 -9.61
C TYR A 116 3.66 -9.54 -10.02
N VAL A 117 2.56 -10.11 -9.53
CA VAL A 117 1.20 -9.64 -9.83
C VAL A 117 0.66 -8.85 -8.64
N ASN A 118 0.04 -7.72 -8.92
CA ASN A 118 -0.55 -6.89 -7.88
C ASN A 118 -1.71 -7.63 -7.19
N HIS A 119 -1.71 -7.63 -5.87
CA HIS A 119 -2.76 -8.28 -5.09
C HIS A 119 -4.09 -7.49 -5.10
N ASN A 120 -4.08 -6.22 -5.52
CA ASN A 120 -5.30 -5.41 -5.64
C ASN A 120 -6.11 -5.80 -6.88
N LYS A 121 -7.11 -6.68 -6.70
CA LYS A 121 -7.98 -7.16 -7.77
C LYS A 121 -8.85 -6.07 -8.41
N LEU A 122 -9.08 -4.96 -7.72
CA LEU A 122 -9.91 -3.87 -8.24
C LEU A 122 -9.26 -3.14 -9.43
N LEU A 123 -7.93 -3.25 -9.61
CA LEU A 123 -7.25 -2.76 -10.82
C LEU A 123 -7.76 -3.42 -12.12
N TRP A 124 -8.40 -4.60 -12.02
CA TRP A 124 -9.00 -5.30 -13.17
C TRP A 124 -10.53 -5.18 -13.20
N ASN A 125 -11.14 -5.13 -12.01
CA ASN A 125 -12.58 -5.41 -11.86
C ASN A 125 -13.41 -4.17 -11.52
N CYS A 126 -12.78 -3.01 -11.23
CA CYS A 126 -13.48 -1.77 -10.90
C CYS A 126 -12.98 -0.62 -11.79
N PRO A 127 -13.83 -0.10 -12.69
CA PRO A 127 -13.45 1.00 -13.58
C PRO A 127 -13.02 2.24 -12.80
N GLY A 128 -11.90 2.84 -13.21
CA GLY A 128 -11.34 4.03 -12.58
C GLY A 128 -10.39 3.75 -11.42
N VAL A 129 -10.33 2.54 -10.86
CA VAL A 129 -9.34 2.20 -9.82
C VAL A 129 -7.94 2.28 -10.41
N ASN A 130 -7.11 3.15 -9.81
CA ASN A 130 -5.78 3.50 -10.29
C ASN A 130 -4.67 3.31 -9.25
N GLY A 131 -4.98 2.67 -8.10
CA GLY A 131 -3.98 2.35 -7.08
C GLY A 131 -4.58 1.58 -5.92
N GLY A 132 -3.70 1.08 -5.05
CA GLY A 132 -4.13 0.46 -3.81
C GLY A 132 -3.13 -0.48 -3.19
N LYS A 133 -3.41 -0.86 -1.93
CA LYS A 133 -2.63 -1.84 -1.18
C LYS A 133 -3.54 -2.71 -0.32
N THR A 134 -3.32 -4.00 -0.39
CA THR A 134 -3.97 -5.01 0.46
C THR A 134 -3.16 -5.25 1.72
N GLY A 135 -3.83 -5.62 2.80
CA GLY A 135 -3.22 -6.09 4.03
C GLY A 135 -4.01 -7.25 4.64
N TYR A 136 -3.31 -8.16 5.28
CA TYR A 136 -3.92 -9.24 6.04
C TYR A 136 -2.99 -9.75 7.13
N THR A 137 -3.50 -9.81 8.35
CA THR A 137 -2.97 -10.67 9.42
C THR A 137 -4.13 -11.37 10.10
N LYS A 138 -3.86 -12.38 10.93
CA LYS A 138 -4.92 -13.04 11.69
C LYS A 138 -5.61 -12.11 12.69
N ALA A 139 -4.86 -11.16 13.25
CA ALA A 139 -5.37 -10.20 14.22
C ALA A 139 -6.14 -9.06 13.53
N ALA A 140 -5.60 -8.50 12.46
CA ALA A 140 -6.20 -7.34 11.77
C ALA A 140 -7.37 -7.72 10.83
N GLY A 141 -7.45 -8.98 10.38
CA GLY A 141 -8.37 -9.36 9.31
C GLY A 141 -7.93 -8.80 7.95
N ARG A 142 -8.85 -8.77 6.99
CA ARG A 142 -8.59 -8.19 5.66
C ARG A 142 -8.69 -6.68 5.72
N CYS A 143 -7.67 -6.00 5.23
CA CYS A 143 -7.62 -4.54 5.14
C CYS A 143 -7.31 -4.15 3.70
N LEU A 144 -7.97 -3.11 3.22
CA LEU A 144 -7.79 -2.63 1.87
C LEU A 144 -7.79 -1.09 1.86
N VAL A 145 -6.83 -0.50 1.17
CA VAL A 145 -6.88 0.89 0.76
C VAL A 145 -6.77 0.95 -0.75
N THR A 146 -7.66 1.68 -1.42
CA THR A 146 -7.60 1.88 -2.87
C THR A 146 -7.87 3.33 -3.24
N SER A 147 -7.45 3.70 -4.44
CA SER A 147 -7.76 4.97 -5.07
C SER A 147 -8.50 4.74 -6.39
N CYS A 148 -9.43 5.63 -6.72
CA CYS A 148 -10.24 5.57 -7.92
C CYS A 148 -10.44 6.98 -8.49
N GLU A 149 -10.25 7.14 -9.79
CA GLU A 149 -10.47 8.39 -10.49
C GLU A 149 -11.54 8.23 -11.57
N ARG A 150 -12.56 9.08 -11.54
CA ARG A 150 -13.59 9.18 -12.57
C ARG A 150 -13.93 10.64 -12.81
N GLY A 151 -13.97 11.04 -14.08
CA GLY A 151 -14.34 12.42 -14.45
C GLY A 151 -13.45 13.50 -13.82
N GLY A 152 -12.16 13.23 -13.57
CA GLY A 152 -11.22 14.18 -12.95
C GLY A 152 -11.32 14.27 -11.41
N VAL A 153 -12.22 13.50 -10.79
CA VAL A 153 -12.34 13.42 -9.33
C VAL A 153 -11.61 12.18 -8.82
N GLN A 154 -10.67 12.38 -7.90
CA GLN A 154 -9.92 11.30 -7.24
C GLN A 154 -10.53 11.02 -5.87
N LEU A 155 -10.93 9.78 -5.62
CA LEU A 155 -11.42 9.29 -4.32
C LEU A 155 -10.50 8.22 -3.75
N ILE A 156 -10.49 8.12 -2.42
CA ILE A 156 -9.77 7.07 -1.69
C ILE A 156 -10.78 6.35 -0.81
N CYS A 157 -10.75 5.02 -0.85
CA CYS A 157 -11.56 4.16 0.00
C CYS A 157 -10.67 3.30 0.89
N VAL A 158 -11.06 3.14 2.15
CA VAL A 158 -10.35 2.30 3.14
C VAL A 158 -11.34 1.46 3.91
N THR A 159 -11.12 0.15 3.95
CA THR A 159 -11.82 -0.77 4.84
C THR A 159 -10.83 -1.54 5.70
N LEU A 160 -11.19 -1.75 6.97
CA LEU A 160 -10.41 -2.49 7.95
C LEU A 160 -11.23 -3.65 8.48
N SER A 161 -10.59 -4.83 8.60
CA SER A 161 -11.24 -6.08 9.06
C SER A 161 -12.52 -6.41 8.28
N ASP A 162 -12.49 -6.19 6.98
CA ASP A 162 -13.66 -6.34 6.11
C ASP A 162 -13.51 -7.57 5.19
N PRO A 163 -14.29 -8.63 5.41
CA PRO A 163 -14.25 -9.85 4.59
C PRO A 163 -14.75 -9.64 3.15
N ASN A 164 -15.53 -8.57 2.90
CA ASN A 164 -16.12 -8.24 1.60
C ASN A 164 -15.43 -7.07 0.89
N ASP A 165 -14.23 -6.69 1.31
CA ASP A 165 -13.46 -5.51 0.90
C ASP A 165 -13.58 -5.14 -0.60
N TRP A 166 -13.47 -6.13 -1.51
CA TRP A 166 -13.56 -5.88 -2.96
C TRP A 166 -14.93 -5.36 -3.39
N LYS A 167 -15.99 -5.99 -2.86
CA LYS A 167 -17.37 -5.63 -3.18
C LYS A 167 -17.75 -4.30 -2.57
N ASP A 168 -17.33 -4.08 -1.33
CA ASP A 168 -17.70 -2.89 -0.57
C ASP A 168 -16.97 -1.65 -1.13
N HIS A 169 -15.68 -1.75 -1.51
CA HIS A 169 -15.00 -0.67 -2.20
C HIS A 169 -15.65 -0.31 -3.55
N ALA A 170 -16.02 -1.31 -4.36
CA ALA A 170 -16.69 -1.04 -5.63
C ALA A 170 -18.03 -0.31 -5.43
N ALA A 171 -18.86 -0.78 -4.49
CA ALA A 171 -20.14 -0.17 -4.16
C ALA A 171 -20.00 1.24 -3.58
N LEU A 172 -19.00 1.47 -2.71
CA LEU A 172 -18.71 2.79 -2.15
C LEU A 172 -18.26 3.78 -3.23
N TYR A 173 -17.46 3.35 -4.21
CA TYR A 173 -17.09 4.20 -5.34
C TYR A 173 -18.29 4.54 -6.20
N ASP A 174 -19.10 3.57 -6.57
CA ASP A 174 -20.29 3.83 -7.39
C ASP A 174 -21.22 4.83 -6.69
N TRP A 175 -21.54 4.59 -5.42
CA TRP A 175 -22.34 5.51 -4.61
C TRP A 175 -21.71 6.92 -4.52
N ALA A 176 -20.41 7.01 -4.24
CA ALA A 176 -19.75 8.30 -4.04
C ALA A 176 -19.69 9.12 -5.33
N PHE A 177 -19.34 8.49 -6.45
CA PHE A 177 -19.29 9.18 -7.75
C PHE A 177 -20.68 9.57 -8.25
N GLU A 178 -21.73 8.79 -7.99
CA GLU A 178 -23.11 9.19 -8.27
C GLU A 178 -23.52 10.40 -7.42
N THR A 179 -23.21 10.36 -6.11
CA THR A 179 -23.59 11.42 -5.18
C THR A 179 -22.85 12.73 -5.47
N TYR A 180 -21.52 12.67 -5.70
CA TYR A 180 -20.71 13.88 -5.94
C TYR A 180 -20.79 14.42 -7.38
N ALA A 181 -21.22 13.65 -8.36
CA ALA A 181 -21.45 14.15 -9.71
C ALA A 181 -22.58 15.19 -9.79
N GLU A 182 -23.49 15.19 -8.79
CA GLU A 182 -24.57 16.17 -8.70
C GLU A 182 -24.13 17.56 -8.16
N PHE A 183 -22.90 17.67 -7.65
CA PHE A 183 -22.35 18.90 -7.08
C PHE A 183 -21.32 19.60 -7.99
N SER A 184 -21.54 19.61 -9.29
CA SER A 184 -20.82 20.55 -10.17
C SER A 184 -21.27 21.97 -9.81
N LEU A 185 -20.37 22.76 -9.21
CA LEU A 185 -20.65 24.17 -8.98
C LEU A 185 -20.89 24.84 -10.34
N PRO A 186 -21.97 25.62 -10.52
CA PRO A 186 -22.12 26.43 -11.73
C PRO A 186 -20.95 27.43 -11.79
N GLU A 187 -20.37 27.61 -13.00
CA GLU A 187 -19.33 28.59 -13.28
C GLU A 187 -19.76 30.01 -12.91
#